data_e39d6b8581f5c8b4b9a7a0cf99fa7706
#
_entry.id   e39d6b8581f5c8b4b9a7a0cf99fa7706
#
_cell.length_a   1.000
_cell.length_b   1.000
_cell.length_c   1.000
_cell.angle_alpha   90.00
_cell.angle_beta   90.00
_cell.angle_gamma   90.00
#
_symmetry.space_group_name_H-M   'P 1'
#
loop_
_entity.id
_entity.type
_entity.pdbx_description
1 polymer ?
#
loop_
_entity_poly.entity_id
_entity_poly.type
_entity_poly.pdbx_seq_one_letter_code
_entity_poly.pdbx_strand_id
1 'polypeptide(L)'
;MSLPIRAVTRVTVELQGPCNIGTGATTLDSDRPFVVDANGLPAIPGTTWAGLLRAAVRRRKGGDYAARWFGGERATDDPSASRVRPTWGRVHNSDDRAVDGMLDDSELNDNLLSYLAGGEIRDHVRIGHHGAVDEDGKFDRQVVPRGARFSFDIEIAAPAAQSEDVEALRDLLLSVLAGPKTRLGASTHSGFGAFDVVRACGEIYDLQQDAGFDDYSAFPVDLSADVDAAELQWTPESVDDADIAEIPIELTPETFFAVFRNVVDDSDSAPDMAPVTTRPVTWNRSLGSPERTPNKYIPATSLKGSLSHRVAFHSNRLLGNFAGDNTDPEDVTGENNPVIRRIFGYCHDSSNGDEADSEDSGRMGTVLLEDAELPRGLRGTHQMIHISNDPFTGGVKDQVLFSEEVVEPADKTIDVTLRIESPGELREIDCHALYLALEDITSGRQTIGGGQARGHGHFSGDFDWPAEQLAFDELEEL
;
A
#
# COMPACT_ATOMS: atom_id res chain seq x y z
N MET A 1 28.29 -17.25 23.46
CA MET A 1 28.57 -18.26 22.42
C MET A 1 29.21 -17.57 21.21
N SER A 2 30.24 -18.13 20.60
CA SER A 2 30.79 -17.63 19.34
C SER A 2 29.80 -17.90 18.21
N LEU A 3 29.60 -16.95 17.32
CA LEU A 3 28.72 -17.06 16.13
C LEU A 3 29.59 -16.90 14.87
N PRO A 4 30.41 -17.91 14.54
CA PRO A 4 31.40 -17.80 13.48
C PRO A 4 30.82 -17.89 12.06
N ILE A 5 29.63 -18.45 11.89
CA ILE A 5 28.97 -18.50 10.59
C ILE A 5 28.27 -17.17 10.34
N ARG A 6 28.56 -16.54 9.20
CA ARG A 6 27.97 -15.32 8.72
C ARG A 6 27.43 -15.53 7.31
N ALA A 7 26.15 -15.26 7.09
CA ALA A 7 25.64 -15.05 5.75
C ALA A 7 25.39 -13.56 5.58
N VAL A 8 25.91 -12.97 4.52
CA VAL A 8 25.60 -11.59 4.12
C VAL A 8 24.93 -11.64 2.77
N THR A 9 23.77 -10.99 2.66
CA THR A 9 22.99 -10.97 1.43
C THR A 9 22.58 -9.52 1.15
N ARG A 10 23.05 -8.97 0.04
CA ARG A 10 22.59 -7.69 -0.49
C ARG A 10 21.35 -7.92 -1.33
N VAL A 11 20.28 -7.22 -1.02
CA VAL A 11 18.97 -7.32 -1.69
C VAL A 11 18.61 -5.96 -2.26
N THR A 12 18.20 -5.94 -3.52
CA THR A 12 17.58 -4.77 -4.17
C THR A 12 16.11 -5.06 -4.41
N VAL A 13 15.25 -4.14 -3.99
CA VAL A 13 13.81 -4.20 -4.22
C VAL A 13 13.36 -3.01 -5.06
N GLU A 14 12.30 -3.20 -5.85
CA GLU A 14 11.61 -2.16 -6.62
C GLU A 14 10.17 -2.06 -6.19
N LEU A 15 9.71 -0.87 -5.84
CA LEU A 15 8.33 -0.63 -5.43
C LEU A 15 7.37 -0.86 -6.59
N GLN A 16 6.34 -1.68 -6.39
CA GLN A 16 5.25 -1.93 -7.34
C GLN A 16 4.02 -1.06 -7.05
N GLY A 17 3.96 -0.45 -5.88
CA GLY A 17 2.95 0.51 -5.47
C GLY A 17 3.58 1.67 -4.69
N PRO A 18 2.82 2.72 -4.39
CA PRO A 18 3.30 3.80 -3.51
C PRO A 18 3.67 3.25 -2.14
N CYS A 19 4.66 3.83 -1.49
CA CYS A 19 5.09 3.39 -0.17
C CYS A 19 5.16 4.56 0.80
N ASN A 20 4.67 4.36 2.03
CA ASN A 20 4.87 5.28 3.15
C ASN A 20 5.36 4.51 4.36
N ILE A 21 6.53 4.88 4.84
CA ILE A 21 7.07 4.45 6.12
C ILE A 21 7.11 5.69 7.00
N GLY A 22 6.08 5.84 7.82
CA GLY A 22 5.87 7.06 8.60
C GLY A 22 6.92 7.23 9.70
N THR A 23 7.26 8.50 9.99
CA THR A 23 8.15 8.89 11.08
C THR A 23 7.47 8.79 12.45
N GLY A 24 6.14 8.73 12.50
CA GLY A 24 5.33 8.86 13.71
C GLY A 24 5.14 10.31 14.17
N ALA A 25 5.63 11.29 13.42
CA ALA A 25 5.47 12.71 13.68
C ALA A 25 4.75 13.39 12.51
N THR A 26 4.18 14.57 12.77
CA THR A 26 3.66 15.49 11.74
C THR A 26 4.69 16.55 11.42
N THR A 27 4.68 17.07 10.20
CA THR A 27 5.50 18.21 9.77
C THR A 27 4.62 19.36 9.29
N LEU A 28 5.21 20.49 8.92
CA LEU A 28 4.46 21.61 8.33
C LEU A 28 3.93 21.27 6.94
N ASP A 29 4.60 20.37 6.24
CA ASP A 29 4.31 20.04 4.84
C ASP A 29 3.46 18.77 4.69
N SER A 30 3.39 17.90 5.70
CA SER A 30 2.60 16.68 5.67
C SER A 30 2.20 16.17 7.05
N ASP A 31 0.98 15.67 7.16
CA ASP A 31 0.46 15.00 8.36
C ASP A 31 1.18 13.67 8.61
N ARG A 32 1.62 13.01 7.54
CA ARG A 32 2.29 11.70 7.59
C ARG A 32 3.50 11.64 6.67
N PRO A 33 4.62 12.31 7.05
CA PRO A 33 5.84 12.28 6.27
C PRO A 33 6.48 10.88 6.29
N PHE A 34 7.23 10.53 5.26
CA PHE A 34 8.04 9.31 5.26
C PHE A 34 9.40 9.53 5.93
N VAL A 35 10.04 8.42 6.34
CA VAL A 35 11.39 8.43 6.90
C VAL A 35 12.41 8.80 5.83
N VAL A 36 13.27 9.76 6.16
CA VAL A 36 14.40 10.18 5.32
C VAL A 36 15.74 9.90 5.99
N ASP A 37 16.79 9.81 5.20
CA ASP A 37 18.18 9.76 5.67
C ASP A 37 18.75 11.17 5.94
N ALA A 38 20.06 11.24 6.21
CA ALA A 38 20.75 12.50 6.47
C ALA A 38 20.86 13.42 5.24
N ASN A 39 20.66 12.88 4.03
CA ASN A 39 20.59 13.65 2.77
C ASN A 39 19.17 14.18 2.48
N GLY A 40 18.18 13.85 3.32
CA GLY A 40 16.78 14.14 3.05
C GLY A 40 16.13 13.19 2.02
N LEU A 41 16.78 12.08 1.70
CA LEU A 41 16.29 11.09 0.74
C LEU A 41 15.48 10.00 1.44
N PRO A 42 14.45 9.41 0.76
CA PRO A 42 13.68 8.32 1.33
C PRO A 42 14.56 7.17 1.75
N ALA A 43 14.31 6.65 2.95
CA ALA A 43 15.07 5.53 3.48
C ALA A 43 14.17 4.57 4.27
N ILE A 44 14.53 3.30 4.30
CA ILE A 44 13.77 2.26 4.99
C ILE A 44 14.58 1.79 6.19
N PRO A 45 14.13 2.05 7.44
CA PRO A 45 14.86 1.61 8.62
C PRO A 45 15.08 0.08 8.66
N GLY A 46 16.25 -0.36 9.12
CA GLY A 46 16.54 -1.80 9.31
C GLY A 46 15.55 -2.49 10.24
N THR A 47 14.97 -1.75 11.21
CA THR A 47 13.91 -2.25 12.08
C THR A 47 12.60 -2.54 11.34
N THR A 48 12.30 -1.79 10.28
CA THR A 48 11.13 -2.06 9.41
C THR A 48 11.33 -3.38 8.67
N TRP A 49 12.51 -3.59 8.07
CA TRP A 49 12.86 -4.87 7.45
C TRP A 49 12.84 -6.03 8.44
N ALA A 50 13.44 -5.85 9.61
CA ALA A 50 13.45 -6.89 10.64
C ALA A 50 12.03 -7.28 11.09
N GLY A 51 11.15 -6.31 11.29
CA GLY A 51 9.75 -6.53 11.65
C GLY A 51 8.99 -7.28 10.56
N LEU A 52 9.16 -6.85 9.30
CA LEU A 52 8.57 -7.48 8.11
C LEU A 52 9.00 -8.94 7.97
N LEU A 53 10.30 -9.19 7.97
CA LEU A 53 10.88 -10.53 7.86
C LEU A 53 10.46 -11.44 9.01
N ARG A 54 10.48 -10.93 10.25
CA ARG A 54 10.01 -11.68 11.43
C ARG A 54 8.55 -12.08 11.29
N ALA A 55 7.68 -11.16 10.87
CA ALA A 55 6.25 -11.44 10.69
C ALA A 55 6.02 -12.49 9.59
N ALA A 56 6.73 -12.38 8.46
CA ALA A 56 6.63 -13.32 7.36
C ALA A 56 7.13 -14.72 7.75
N VAL A 57 8.29 -14.80 8.42
CA VAL A 57 8.84 -16.09 8.93
C VAL A 57 7.91 -16.70 9.99
N ARG A 58 7.35 -15.87 10.90
CA ARG A 58 6.38 -16.35 11.91
C ARG A 58 5.14 -16.97 11.26
N ARG A 59 4.62 -16.32 10.22
CA ARG A 59 3.47 -16.83 9.44
C ARG A 59 3.79 -18.19 8.79
N ARG A 60 5.01 -18.35 8.26
CA ARG A 60 5.41 -19.53 7.49
C ARG A 60 5.90 -20.71 8.35
N LYS A 61 6.64 -20.44 9.42
CA LYS A 61 7.37 -21.43 10.24
C LYS A 61 6.95 -21.47 11.71
N GLY A 62 6.06 -20.55 12.12
CA GLY A 62 5.60 -20.46 13.51
C GLY A 62 6.45 -19.54 14.39
N GLY A 63 5.91 -19.24 15.58
CA GLY A 63 6.48 -18.28 16.53
C GLY A 63 7.84 -18.69 17.09
N ASP A 64 8.01 -19.95 17.44
CA ASP A 64 9.26 -20.46 18.04
C ASP A 64 10.44 -20.40 17.07
N TYR A 65 10.18 -20.71 15.79
CA TYR A 65 11.20 -20.60 14.75
C TYR A 65 11.60 -19.13 14.53
N ALA A 66 10.64 -18.22 14.45
CA ALA A 66 10.91 -16.79 14.33
C ALA A 66 11.66 -16.25 15.56
N ALA A 67 11.28 -16.65 16.78
CA ALA A 67 11.95 -16.23 18.01
C ALA A 67 13.41 -16.71 18.08
N ARG A 68 13.72 -17.91 17.59
CA ARG A 68 15.09 -18.45 17.51
C ARG A 68 16.03 -17.53 16.72
N TRP A 69 15.55 -16.91 15.64
CA TRP A 69 16.37 -16.12 14.71
C TRP A 69 16.28 -14.61 14.94
N PHE A 70 15.11 -14.10 15.27
CA PHE A 70 14.85 -12.66 15.46
C PHE A 70 14.85 -12.24 16.93
N GLY A 71 15.10 -13.17 17.86
CA GLY A 71 15.09 -12.94 19.28
C GLY A 71 13.70 -13.08 19.92
N GLY A 72 13.68 -13.29 21.24
CA GLY A 72 12.46 -13.39 22.03
C GLY A 72 11.80 -12.03 22.28
N GLU A 73 10.54 -12.05 22.69
CA GLU A 73 9.84 -10.86 23.17
C GLU A 73 10.35 -10.47 24.56
N ARG A 74 10.30 -9.16 24.89
CA ARG A 74 10.78 -8.62 26.19
C ARG A 74 10.15 -9.25 27.42
N ALA A 75 9.03 -9.95 27.26
CA ALA A 75 8.28 -10.60 28.33
C ALA A 75 8.67 -12.05 28.59
N THR A 76 9.65 -12.63 27.86
CA THR A 76 10.12 -14.01 28.08
C THR A 76 11.30 -14.06 29.04
N ASP A 77 11.39 -15.13 29.83
CA ASP A 77 12.45 -15.36 30.84
C ASP A 77 13.88 -15.52 30.23
N ASP A 78 14.01 -15.64 28.91
CA ASP A 78 15.28 -15.77 28.20
C ASP A 78 15.35 -14.76 26.99
N PRO A 79 15.63 -13.48 27.22
CA PRO A 79 15.77 -12.50 26.16
C PRO A 79 17.02 -12.77 25.34
N SER A 80 16.86 -13.18 24.09
CA SER A 80 17.95 -13.35 23.14
C SER A 80 17.98 -12.25 22.10
N ALA A 81 19.19 -11.79 21.72
CA ALA A 81 19.36 -10.81 20.66
C ALA A 81 19.05 -11.42 19.29
N SER A 82 18.55 -10.60 18.37
CA SER A 82 18.36 -11.02 16.98
C SER A 82 19.67 -11.46 16.34
N ARG A 83 19.61 -12.58 15.63
CA ARG A 83 20.69 -13.11 14.79
C ARG A 83 20.54 -12.69 13.33
N VAL A 84 19.39 -12.17 12.96
CA VAL A 84 19.10 -11.59 11.64
C VAL A 84 19.13 -10.07 11.78
N ARG A 85 19.98 -9.42 11.02
CA ARG A 85 20.25 -7.96 11.11
C ARG A 85 20.17 -7.32 9.74
N PRO A 86 19.01 -6.82 9.33
CA PRO A 86 18.92 -5.99 8.14
C PRO A 86 19.53 -4.61 8.40
N THR A 87 20.20 -4.07 7.39
CA THR A 87 20.66 -2.68 7.39
C THR A 87 19.52 -1.72 6.97
N TRP A 88 19.81 -0.43 6.95
CA TRP A 88 18.91 0.53 6.34
C TRP A 88 18.82 0.30 4.83
N GLY A 89 17.59 0.34 4.29
CA GLY A 89 17.37 0.39 2.86
C GLY A 89 17.66 1.77 2.32
N ARG A 90 18.58 1.86 1.35
CA ARG A 90 19.00 3.10 0.69
C ARG A 90 18.41 3.18 -0.70
N VAL A 91 17.87 4.35 -1.03
CA VAL A 91 17.27 4.61 -2.34
C VAL A 91 18.36 4.63 -3.44
N HIS A 92 17.97 4.30 -4.66
CA HIS A 92 18.85 4.35 -5.82
C HIS A 92 18.76 5.68 -6.56
N ASN A 93 19.91 6.13 -7.08
CA ASN A 93 20.03 7.26 -8.01
C ASN A 93 19.66 6.86 -9.46
N SER A 94 19.76 7.81 -10.39
CA SER A 94 19.47 7.58 -11.82
C SER A 94 20.33 6.50 -12.46
N ASP A 95 21.52 6.20 -11.95
CA ASP A 95 22.45 5.18 -12.49
C ASP A 95 22.24 3.79 -11.87
N ASP A 96 21.12 3.55 -11.19
CA ASP A 96 20.79 2.30 -10.47
C ASP A 96 21.80 1.94 -9.38
N ARG A 97 22.36 2.92 -8.70
CA ARG A 97 23.24 2.74 -7.55
C ARG A 97 22.58 3.23 -6.28
N ALA A 98 22.67 2.42 -5.23
CA ALA A 98 22.19 2.83 -3.92
C ALA A 98 22.97 4.04 -3.42
N VAL A 99 22.29 4.98 -2.77
CA VAL A 99 22.92 6.14 -2.16
C VAL A 99 23.34 5.77 -0.74
N ASP A 100 24.65 5.66 -0.50
CA ASP A 100 25.19 5.43 0.83
C ASP A 100 26.17 6.55 1.22
N GLY A 101 26.15 6.92 2.51
CA GLY A 101 26.93 8.07 2.99
C GLY A 101 26.28 9.43 2.72
N MET A 102 27.08 10.49 2.91
CA MET A 102 26.67 11.86 2.65
C MET A 102 27.03 12.26 1.23
N LEU A 103 26.06 12.78 0.50
CA LEU A 103 26.23 13.29 -0.86
C LEU A 103 26.62 14.77 -0.85
N ASP A 104 27.36 15.19 -1.86
CA ASP A 104 27.54 16.61 -2.12
C ASP A 104 26.37 17.21 -2.94
N ASP A 105 26.35 18.55 -3.05
CA ASP A 105 25.27 19.26 -3.76
C ASP A 105 25.15 18.85 -5.23
N SER A 106 26.25 18.41 -5.87
CA SER A 106 26.23 17.99 -7.28
C SER A 106 25.61 16.62 -7.45
N GLU A 107 25.83 15.72 -6.51
CA GLU A 107 25.24 14.39 -6.47
C GLU A 107 23.75 14.43 -6.13
N LEU A 108 23.34 15.33 -5.20
CA LEU A 108 21.93 15.58 -4.87
C LEU A 108 21.14 16.19 -6.03
N ASN A 109 21.80 16.82 -7.01
CA ASN A 109 21.16 17.33 -8.24
C ASN A 109 20.85 16.24 -9.26
N ASP A 110 21.08 14.95 -8.95
CA ASP A 110 20.57 13.84 -9.74
C ASP A 110 19.05 13.99 -9.94
N ASN A 111 18.56 13.81 -11.18
CA ASN A 111 17.17 14.06 -11.52
C ASN A 111 16.18 13.15 -10.76
N LEU A 112 16.58 11.89 -10.53
CA LEU A 112 15.76 10.95 -9.78
C LEU A 112 15.80 11.26 -8.28
N LEU A 113 16.97 11.53 -7.70
CA LEU A 113 17.10 11.86 -6.29
C LEU A 113 16.37 13.15 -5.93
N SER A 114 16.50 14.20 -6.76
CA SER A 114 15.77 15.46 -6.58
C SER A 114 14.26 15.26 -6.60
N TYR A 115 13.74 14.38 -7.45
CA TYR A 115 12.34 14.03 -7.49
C TYR A 115 11.91 13.24 -6.25
N LEU A 116 12.69 12.24 -5.83
CA LEU A 116 12.36 11.38 -4.69
C LEU A 116 12.47 12.12 -3.35
N ALA A 117 13.37 13.10 -3.22
CA ALA A 117 13.49 13.92 -2.01
C ALA A 117 12.21 14.70 -1.70
N GLY A 118 11.51 15.20 -2.74
CA GLY A 118 10.21 15.86 -2.57
C GLY A 118 9.09 14.89 -2.22
N GLY A 119 9.16 13.66 -2.73
CA GLY A 119 8.08 12.68 -2.65
C GLY A 119 6.82 13.13 -3.40
N GLU A 120 5.78 12.33 -3.32
CA GLU A 120 4.44 12.71 -3.77
C GLU A 120 3.54 12.91 -2.54
N ILE A 121 2.71 13.96 -2.55
CA ILE A 121 1.68 14.17 -1.53
C ILE A 121 0.38 13.55 -2.03
N ARG A 122 -0.23 12.71 -1.19
CA ARG A 122 -1.55 12.12 -1.44
C ARG A 122 -2.55 12.62 -0.42
N ASP A 123 -3.54 13.36 -0.90
CA ASP A 123 -4.67 13.80 -0.10
C ASP A 123 -5.61 12.62 0.17
N HIS A 124 -6.06 12.49 1.40
CA HIS A 124 -7.06 11.53 1.83
C HIS A 124 -8.23 12.26 2.48
N VAL A 125 -9.43 11.78 2.20
CA VAL A 125 -10.66 12.31 2.79
C VAL A 125 -11.49 11.15 3.31
N ARG A 126 -11.86 11.22 4.58
CA ARG A 126 -12.83 10.29 5.17
C ARG A 126 -14.23 10.84 4.93
N ILE A 127 -15.05 10.02 4.28
CA ILE A 127 -16.44 10.34 3.98
C ILE A 127 -17.31 9.48 4.90
N GLY A 128 -18.17 10.12 5.68
CA GLY A 128 -19.10 9.48 6.57
C GLY A 128 -20.33 8.90 5.85
N HIS A 129 -21.22 8.26 6.59
CA HIS A 129 -22.43 7.62 6.08
C HIS A 129 -23.42 8.62 5.43
N HIS A 130 -23.35 9.89 5.76
CA HIS A 130 -24.12 10.97 5.12
C HIS A 130 -23.59 11.39 3.75
N GLY A 131 -22.48 10.80 3.26
CA GLY A 131 -21.83 11.21 2.01
C GLY A 131 -21.11 12.55 2.11
N ALA A 132 -20.89 13.06 3.31
CA ALA A 132 -20.12 14.28 3.60
C ALA A 132 -18.77 13.94 4.24
N VAL A 133 -17.84 14.90 4.18
CA VAL A 133 -16.54 14.77 4.84
C VAL A 133 -16.76 14.79 6.36
N ASP A 134 -16.19 13.80 7.06
CA ASP A 134 -16.18 13.77 8.51
C ASP A 134 -15.38 14.93 9.09
N GLU A 135 -15.74 15.41 10.28
CA GLU A 135 -14.95 16.37 11.04
C GLU A 135 -13.56 15.78 11.27
N ASP A 136 -12.50 16.52 10.98
CA ASP A 136 -11.09 16.05 10.98
C ASP A 136 -10.78 14.87 10.02
N GLY A 137 -11.66 14.61 9.04
CA GLY A 137 -11.52 13.51 8.09
C GLY A 137 -10.52 13.76 6.95
N LYS A 138 -9.96 14.97 6.82
CA LYS A 138 -8.95 15.29 5.81
C LYS A 138 -7.55 15.16 6.38
N PHE A 139 -6.70 14.39 5.74
CA PHE A 139 -5.27 14.30 6.05
C PHE A 139 -4.48 14.02 4.78
N ASP A 140 -3.22 14.36 4.79
CA ASP A 140 -2.31 14.04 3.70
C ASP A 140 -1.24 13.02 4.12
N ARG A 141 -0.59 12.47 3.11
CA ARG A 141 0.49 11.50 3.28
C ARG A 141 1.53 11.71 2.21
N GLN A 142 2.78 11.86 2.63
CA GLN A 142 3.91 11.85 1.72
C GLN A 142 4.26 10.39 1.37
N VAL A 143 4.45 10.10 0.09
CA VAL A 143 4.72 8.75 -0.40
C VAL A 143 5.94 8.72 -1.32
N VAL A 144 6.63 7.59 -1.30
CA VAL A 144 7.62 7.24 -2.31
C VAL A 144 6.87 6.58 -3.47
N PRO A 145 7.05 7.05 -4.70
CA PRO A 145 6.31 6.57 -5.86
C PRO A 145 6.72 5.14 -6.26
N ARG A 146 5.83 4.47 -6.99
CA ARG A 146 6.13 3.19 -7.66
C ARG A 146 7.38 3.29 -8.54
N GLY A 147 8.14 2.20 -8.62
CA GLY A 147 9.36 2.08 -9.39
C GLY A 147 10.62 2.54 -8.66
N ALA A 148 10.51 3.20 -7.51
CA ALA A 148 11.69 3.52 -6.70
C ALA A 148 12.38 2.24 -6.22
N ARG A 149 13.71 2.17 -6.31
CA ARG A 149 14.53 1.04 -5.86
C ARG A 149 15.22 1.33 -4.55
N PHE A 150 15.37 0.28 -3.73
CA PHE A 150 16.12 0.33 -2.48
C PHE A 150 17.02 -0.88 -2.36
N SER A 151 18.25 -0.68 -1.89
CA SER A 151 19.17 -1.76 -1.53
C SER A 151 19.42 -1.78 -0.02
N PHE A 152 19.56 -2.97 0.52
CA PHE A 152 19.92 -3.22 1.92
C PHE A 152 20.64 -4.57 2.05
N ASP A 153 21.40 -4.72 3.12
CA ASP A 153 22.04 -5.98 3.45
C ASP A 153 21.28 -6.71 4.57
N ILE A 154 21.24 -8.03 4.49
CA ILE A 154 20.78 -8.90 5.55
C ILE A 154 21.95 -9.73 6.06
N GLU A 155 22.38 -9.51 7.28
CA GLU A 155 23.35 -10.36 7.95
C GLU A 155 22.65 -11.40 8.83
N ILE A 156 23.03 -12.67 8.67
CA ILE A 156 22.60 -13.78 9.54
C ILE A 156 23.80 -14.32 10.28
N ALA A 157 23.72 -14.42 11.59
CA ALA A 157 24.80 -14.93 12.44
C ALA A 157 24.41 -16.21 13.15
N ALA A 158 25.27 -17.25 13.10
CA ALA A 158 24.97 -18.54 13.75
C ALA A 158 26.21 -19.24 14.33
N PRO A 159 26.02 -20.18 15.29
CA PRO A 159 27.05 -21.12 15.70
C PRO A 159 27.44 -22.05 14.55
N ALA A 160 28.68 -22.57 14.56
CA ALA A 160 29.20 -23.49 13.53
C ALA A 160 28.28 -24.73 13.31
N ALA A 161 27.68 -25.27 14.36
CA ALA A 161 26.77 -26.41 14.29
C ALA A 161 25.45 -26.11 13.52
N GLN A 162 25.20 -24.87 13.13
CA GLN A 162 23.98 -24.43 12.45
C GLN A 162 24.25 -23.84 11.04
N SER A 163 25.34 -24.23 10.40
CA SER A 163 25.71 -23.72 9.07
C SER A 163 24.64 -24.01 8.01
N GLU A 164 24.10 -25.24 7.97
CA GLU A 164 23.03 -25.63 7.06
C GLU A 164 21.70 -24.88 7.35
N ASP A 165 21.42 -24.60 8.62
CA ASP A 165 20.24 -23.81 9.03
C ASP A 165 20.32 -22.36 8.51
N VAL A 166 21.53 -21.80 8.38
CA VAL A 166 21.75 -20.41 7.87
C VAL A 166 21.40 -20.31 6.40
N GLU A 167 21.81 -21.28 5.59
CA GLU A 167 21.47 -21.33 4.16
C GLU A 167 19.95 -21.45 3.98
N ALA A 168 19.33 -22.41 4.68
CA ALA A 168 17.88 -22.61 4.62
C ALA A 168 17.09 -21.37 5.10
N LEU A 169 17.61 -20.64 6.09
CA LEU A 169 17.00 -19.37 6.52
C LEU A 169 17.16 -18.27 5.46
N ARG A 170 18.36 -18.10 4.90
CA ARG A 170 18.62 -17.12 3.83
C ARG A 170 17.64 -17.32 2.67
N ASP A 171 17.49 -18.54 2.20
CA ASP A 171 16.60 -18.90 1.10
C ASP A 171 15.12 -18.66 1.47
N LEU A 172 14.74 -18.95 2.72
CA LEU A 172 13.41 -18.63 3.25
C LEU A 172 13.18 -17.11 3.27
N LEU A 173 14.18 -16.30 3.71
CA LEU A 173 14.04 -14.84 3.76
C LEU A 173 13.84 -14.25 2.35
N LEU A 174 14.58 -14.72 1.35
CA LEU A 174 14.39 -14.29 -0.04
C LEU A 174 13.04 -14.73 -0.59
N SER A 175 12.61 -15.96 -0.31
CA SER A 175 11.32 -16.49 -0.72
C SER A 175 10.13 -15.67 -0.16
N VAL A 176 10.16 -15.33 1.13
CA VAL A 176 9.09 -14.55 1.76
C VAL A 176 9.14 -13.06 1.35
N LEU A 177 10.33 -12.50 1.08
CA LEU A 177 10.44 -11.15 0.53
C LEU A 177 9.83 -11.05 -0.87
N ALA A 178 10.05 -12.05 -1.70
CA ALA A 178 9.50 -12.10 -3.06
C ALA A 178 8.02 -12.57 -3.09
N GLY A 179 7.45 -12.92 -1.95
CA GLY A 179 6.08 -13.40 -1.84
C GLY A 179 5.03 -12.27 -1.90
N PRO A 180 3.86 -12.52 -2.49
CA PRO A 180 2.82 -11.49 -2.73
C PRO A 180 2.16 -10.98 -1.44
N LYS A 181 2.28 -11.70 -0.33
CA LYS A 181 1.75 -11.30 0.99
C LYS A 181 2.69 -10.35 1.76
N THR A 182 3.88 -10.07 1.23
CA THR A 182 4.87 -9.22 1.89
C THR A 182 4.79 -7.80 1.35
N ARG A 183 4.48 -6.83 2.20
CA ARG A 183 4.31 -5.43 1.84
C ARG A 183 4.96 -4.51 2.87
N LEU A 184 5.45 -3.37 2.41
CA LEU A 184 6.18 -2.39 3.21
C LEU A 184 5.27 -1.28 3.75
N GLY A 185 5.51 -0.88 4.99
CA GLY A 185 4.94 0.34 5.56
C GLY A 185 3.47 0.24 5.95
N ALA A 186 2.79 1.38 5.89
CA ALA A 186 1.39 1.52 6.30
C ALA A 186 0.42 1.38 5.11
N SER A 187 -0.86 1.13 5.41
CA SER A 187 -1.97 1.06 4.44
C SER A 187 -1.78 0.01 3.33
N THR A 188 -1.16 -1.10 3.66
CA THR A 188 -0.84 -2.18 2.72
C THR A 188 -2.07 -2.76 2.01
N HIS A 189 -3.24 -2.76 2.66
CA HIS A 189 -4.52 -3.19 2.09
C HIS A 189 -5.24 -2.10 1.26
N SER A 190 -4.59 -0.96 1.07
CA SER A 190 -5.10 0.16 0.27
C SER A 190 -4.11 0.55 -0.83
N GLY A 191 -3.41 -0.44 -1.39
CA GLY A 191 -2.51 -0.29 -2.53
C GLY A 191 -1.09 0.17 -2.21
N PHE A 192 -0.72 0.23 -0.94
CA PHE A 192 0.61 0.69 -0.54
C PHE A 192 1.57 -0.46 -0.27
N GLY A 193 2.85 -0.21 -0.53
CA GLY A 193 3.97 -1.02 -0.07
C GLY A 193 4.21 -2.32 -0.81
N ALA A 194 3.58 -2.56 -1.95
CA ALA A 194 3.93 -3.65 -2.82
C ALA A 194 5.33 -3.45 -3.39
N PHE A 195 6.14 -4.50 -3.48
CA PHE A 195 7.47 -4.46 -4.06
C PHE A 195 7.88 -5.83 -4.60
N ASP A 196 8.82 -5.83 -5.53
CA ASP A 196 9.48 -7.03 -6.05
C ASP A 196 10.95 -7.04 -5.65
N VAL A 197 11.52 -8.22 -5.46
CA VAL A 197 12.96 -8.42 -5.34
C VAL A 197 13.53 -8.49 -6.75
N VAL A 198 14.35 -7.49 -7.12
CA VAL A 198 14.92 -7.39 -8.49
C VAL A 198 16.33 -7.95 -8.58
N ARG A 199 17.06 -7.99 -7.45
CA ARG A 199 18.42 -8.54 -7.39
C ARG A 199 18.73 -9.00 -5.96
N ALA A 200 19.42 -10.13 -5.84
CA ALA A 200 20.02 -10.57 -4.59
C ALA A 200 21.38 -11.21 -4.89
N CYS A 201 22.40 -10.86 -4.12
CA CYS A 201 23.72 -11.48 -4.18
C CYS A 201 24.28 -11.64 -2.77
N GLY A 202 25.12 -12.64 -2.55
CA GLY A 202 25.70 -12.85 -1.23
C GLY A 202 26.32 -14.22 -1.04
N GLU A 203 26.99 -14.38 0.08
CA GLU A 203 27.72 -15.60 0.43
C GLU A 203 27.59 -15.94 1.91
N ILE A 204 28.03 -17.15 2.26
CA ILE A 204 28.11 -17.66 3.63
C ILE A 204 29.57 -17.87 3.98
N TYR A 205 30.02 -17.27 5.06
CA TYR A 205 31.40 -17.25 5.52
C TYR A 205 31.54 -18.04 6.83
N ASP A 206 32.59 -18.84 6.94
CA ASP A 206 33.03 -19.44 8.21
C ASP A 206 34.26 -18.67 8.74
N LEU A 207 34.02 -17.78 9.70
CA LEU A 207 35.05 -16.93 10.30
C LEU A 207 36.09 -17.71 11.14
N GLN A 208 35.95 -19.01 11.32
CA GLN A 208 36.99 -19.88 11.92
C GLN A 208 38.09 -20.25 10.93
N GLN A 209 37.85 -20.04 9.62
CA GLN A 209 38.80 -20.24 8.55
C GLN A 209 39.36 -18.89 8.12
N ASP A 210 40.69 -18.79 7.96
CA ASP A 210 41.34 -17.52 7.58
C ASP A 210 40.78 -16.97 6.26
N ALA A 211 40.59 -17.82 5.25
CA ALA A 211 39.97 -17.42 3.96
C ALA A 211 38.55 -16.90 4.16
N GLY A 212 37.71 -17.57 4.96
CA GLY A 212 36.34 -17.10 5.22
C GLY A 212 36.30 -15.78 5.98
N PHE A 213 37.27 -15.50 6.84
CA PHE A 213 37.39 -14.22 7.53
C PHE A 213 37.84 -13.11 6.55
N ASP A 214 38.83 -13.40 5.69
CA ASP A 214 39.33 -12.45 4.70
C ASP A 214 38.22 -12.08 3.68
N ASP A 215 37.48 -13.07 3.17
CA ASP A 215 36.36 -12.87 2.22
C ASP A 215 35.21 -12.08 2.86
N TYR A 216 34.85 -12.40 4.11
CA TYR A 216 33.85 -11.62 4.86
C TYR A 216 34.29 -10.18 5.06
N SER A 217 35.58 -9.96 5.37
CA SER A 217 36.13 -8.61 5.59
C SER A 217 36.23 -7.80 4.30
N ALA A 218 36.30 -8.48 3.16
CA ALA A 218 36.33 -7.87 1.82
C ALA A 218 34.92 -7.51 1.30
N PHE A 219 33.84 -8.06 1.91
CA PHE A 219 32.49 -7.70 1.51
C PHE A 219 32.24 -6.20 1.75
N PRO A 220 31.83 -5.43 0.71
CA PRO A 220 31.70 -3.99 0.83
C PRO A 220 30.52 -3.61 1.72
N VAL A 221 30.79 -2.84 2.77
CA VAL A 221 29.77 -2.27 3.67
C VAL A 221 28.97 -1.17 2.95
N ASP A 222 29.63 -0.46 2.05
CA ASP A 222 29.02 0.58 1.21
C ASP A 222 28.04 -0.06 0.22
N LEU A 223 26.76 0.32 0.32
CA LEU A 223 25.70 -0.21 -0.54
C LEU A 223 25.81 0.26 -2.01
N SER A 224 26.57 1.33 -2.28
CA SER A 224 26.81 1.82 -3.64
C SER A 224 27.87 1.00 -4.39
N ALA A 225 28.69 0.23 -3.66
CA ALA A 225 29.76 -0.55 -4.22
C ALA A 225 29.24 -1.84 -4.88
N ASP A 226 29.88 -2.22 -5.99
CA ASP A 226 29.62 -3.51 -6.62
C ASP A 226 30.05 -4.65 -5.68
N VAL A 227 29.22 -5.68 -5.58
CA VAL A 227 29.48 -6.86 -4.76
C VAL A 227 30.03 -7.97 -5.66
N ASP A 228 31.24 -8.43 -5.39
CA ASP A 228 31.82 -9.63 -6.03
C ASP A 228 31.38 -10.87 -5.24
N ALA A 229 30.10 -11.21 -5.34
CA ALA A 229 29.51 -12.39 -4.73
C ALA A 229 28.50 -13.03 -5.68
N ALA A 230 28.19 -14.30 -5.43
CA ALA A 230 27.27 -15.06 -6.27
C ALA A 230 25.88 -14.40 -6.32
N GLU A 231 25.34 -14.28 -7.52
CA GLU A 231 23.92 -13.93 -7.70
C GLU A 231 23.06 -15.10 -7.18
N LEU A 232 22.17 -14.78 -6.27
CA LEU A 232 21.29 -15.76 -5.64
C LEU A 232 20.02 -15.94 -6.47
N GLN A 233 19.58 -17.18 -6.56
CA GLN A 233 18.29 -17.51 -7.15
C GLN A 233 17.31 -17.74 -6.01
N TRP A 234 16.08 -17.29 -6.20
CA TRP A 234 15.00 -17.49 -5.24
C TRP A 234 13.73 -17.93 -5.96
N THR A 235 12.90 -18.65 -5.22
CA THR A 235 11.54 -18.94 -5.65
C THR A 235 10.62 -18.14 -4.72
N PRO A 236 9.76 -17.26 -5.26
CA PRO A 236 8.76 -16.56 -4.46
C PRO A 236 7.93 -17.54 -3.63
N GLU A 237 7.56 -17.12 -2.44
CA GLU A 237 6.65 -17.91 -1.60
C GLU A 237 5.39 -18.23 -2.44
N SER A 238 5.12 -19.51 -2.63
CA SER A 238 3.88 -19.95 -3.24
C SER A 238 2.74 -19.66 -2.27
N VAL A 239 1.74 -18.94 -2.75
CA VAL A 239 0.47 -18.81 -2.04
C VAL A 239 -0.40 -19.97 -2.51
N ASP A 240 -0.99 -20.69 -1.55
CA ASP A 240 -2.00 -21.68 -1.89
C ASP A 240 -3.20 -20.94 -2.52
N ASP A 241 -3.74 -21.44 -3.61
CA ASP A 241 -4.92 -20.87 -4.25
C ASP A 241 -6.10 -20.72 -3.26
N ALA A 242 -6.12 -21.54 -2.20
CA ALA A 242 -7.08 -21.43 -1.12
C ALA A 242 -6.84 -20.21 -0.19
N ASP A 243 -5.66 -19.60 -0.22
CA ASP A 243 -5.27 -18.50 0.68
C ASP A 243 -5.58 -17.10 0.12
N ILE A 244 -5.79 -16.97 -1.18
CA ILE A 244 -6.13 -15.71 -1.84
C ILE A 244 -7.19 -15.98 -2.91
N ALA A 245 -8.30 -15.25 -2.85
CA ALA A 245 -9.26 -15.16 -3.94
C ALA A 245 -9.02 -13.86 -4.72
N GLU A 246 -8.94 -13.94 -6.03
CA GLU A 246 -8.81 -12.78 -6.91
C GLU A 246 -10.11 -12.56 -7.66
N ILE A 247 -10.55 -11.30 -7.71
CA ILE A 247 -11.74 -10.85 -8.45
C ILE A 247 -11.26 -9.80 -9.45
N PRO A 248 -10.99 -10.19 -10.71
CA PRO A 248 -10.78 -9.24 -11.79
C PRO A 248 -12.06 -8.44 -12.05
N ILE A 249 -11.93 -7.13 -12.22
CA ILE A 249 -13.02 -6.20 -12.45
C ILE A 249 -12.62 -5.32 -13.63
N GLU A 250 -13.47 -5.22 -14.62
CA GLU A 250 -13.33 -4.35 -15.77
C GLU A 250 -14.34 -3.19 -15.65
N LEU A 251 -13.85 -1.94 -15.69
CA LEU A 251 -14.68 -0.75 -15.55
C LEU A 251 -14.52 0.17 -16.78
N THR A 252 -15.61 0.48 -17.45
CA THR A 252 -15.66 1.44 -18.55
C THR A 252 -16.42 2.68 -18.10
N PRO A 253 -15.82 3.89 -18.12
CA PRO A 253 -16.51 5.10 -17.70
C PRO A 253 -17.61 5.50 -18.71
N GLU A 254 -18.83 5.67 -18.23
CA GLU A 254 -19.97 6.13 -19.02
C GLU A 254 -20.18 7.64 -18.94
N THR A 255 -19.72 8.26 -17.85
CA THR A 255 -19.81 9.70 -17.62
C THR A 255 -18.45 10.27 -17.27
N PHE A 256 -18.36 11.61 -17.21
CA PHE A 256 -17.19 12.26 -16.64
C PHE A 256 -16.90 11.73 -15.24
N PHE A 257 -15.63 11.62 -14.89
CA PHE A 257 -15.23 11.18 -13.56
C PHE A 257 -13.91 11.81 -13.13
N ALA A 258 -13.70 11.91 -11.85
CA ALA A 258 -12.39 12.20 -11.26
C ALA A 258 -12.37 11.80 -9.77
N VAL A 259 -11.20 11.42 -9.30
CA VAL A 259 -10.85 11.56 -7.89
C VAL A 259 -9.99 12.81 -7.81
N PHE A 260 -10.44 13.79 -7.06
CA PHE A 260 -9.89 15.13 -7.11
C PHE A 260 -8.73 15.31 -6.11
N ARG A 261 -7.77 16.15 -6.53
CA ARG A 261 -6.80 16.83 -5.68
C ARG A 261 -7.00 18.33 -5.81
N ASN A 262 -6.68 19.08 -4.78
CA ASN A 262 -6.61 20.52 -4.89
C ASN A 262 -5.40 20.92 -5.76
N VAL A 263 -5.57 21.92 -6.59
CA VAL A 263 -4.49 22.50 -7.38
C VAL A 263 -4.05 23.80 -6.70
N VAL A 264 -2.78 23.87 -6.34
CA VAL A 264 -2.15 25.09 -5.83
C VAL A 264 -1.31 25.66 -6.98
N ASP A 265 -1.92 26.50 -7.80
CA ASP A 265 -1.26 27.17 -8.92
C ASP A 265 -1.83 28.60 -8.99
N ASP A 266 -0.97 29.60 -8.93
CA ASP A 266 -1.34 31.01 -8.98
C ASP A 266 -1.70 31.50 -10.41
N SER A 267 -1.76 30.59 -11.40
CA SER A 267 -2.19 30.94 -12.75
C SER A 267 -3.70 31.04 -12.84
N ASP A 268 -4.22 32.14 -13.40
CA ASP A 268 -5.65 32.39 -13.63
C ASP A 268 -6.36 31.31 -14.47
N SER A 269 -5.62 30.41 -15.10
CA SER A 269 -6.12 29.34 -15.97
C SER A 269 -6.11 27.96 -15.37
N ALA A 270 -5.49 27.77 -14.19
CA ALA A 270 -5.48 26.49 -13.51
C ALA A 270 -6.87 26.18 -12.91
N PRO A 271 -7.34 24.92 -12.97
CA PRO A 271 -8.56 24.54 -12.26
C PRO A 271 -8.31 24.50 -10.74
N ASP A 272 -9.34 24.79 -9.94
CA ASP A 272 -9.26 24.66 -8.47
C ASP A 272 -9.09 23.19 -8.04
N MET A 273 -9.68 22.28 -8.80
CA MET A 273 -9.58 20.83 -8.57
C MET A 273 -9.22 20.10 -9.87
N ALA A 274 -8.34 19.11 -9.78
CA ALA A 274 -7.94 18.27 -10.89
C ALA A 274 -7.88 16.78 -10.49
N PRO A 275 -7.91 15.84 -11.46
CA PRO A 275 -7.71 14.44 -11.18
C PRO A 275 -6.37 14.17 -10.49
N VAL A 276 -6.36 13.26 -9.55
CA VAL A 276 -5.11 12.79 -8.92
C VAL A 276 -4.17 12.20 -9.96
N THR A 277 -2.88 12.46 -9.78
CA THR A 277 -1.83 11.98 -10.69
C THR A 277 -0.65 11.44 -9.91
N THR A 278 0.08 10.51 -10.51
CA THR A 278 1.35 9.98 -10.01
C THR A 278 2.39 10.00 -11.12
N ARG A 279 3.66 10.06 -10.76
CA ARG A 279 4.79 9.97 -11.69
C ARG A 279 5.69 8.80 -11.30
N PRO A 280 5.34 7.57 -11.73
CA PRO A 280 6.17 6.40 -11.44
C PRO A 280 7.61 6.59 -11.91
N VAL A 281 8.53 5.95 -11.21
CA VAL A 281 9.91 5.80 -11.70
C VAL A 281 9.94 4.66 -12.70
N THR A 282 10.59 4.88 -13.83
CA THR A 282 10.79 3.86 -14.87
C THR A 282 12.26 3.63 -15.09
N TRP A 283 12.63 2.37 -15.34
CA TRP A 283 13.99 1.94 -15.57
C TRP A 283 14.18 1.52 -17.02
N ASN A 284 15.05 2.21 -17.73
CA ASN A 284 15.48 1.79 -19.07
C ASN A 284 16.88 1.22 -18.97
N ARG A 285 16.99 -0.11 -18.92
CA ARG A 285 18.18 -0.86 -18.51
C ARG A 285 18.58 -0.47 -17.08
N SER A 286 19.69 0.27 -16.91
CA SER A 286 20.17 0.77 -15.62
C SER A 286 19.94 2.28 -15.43
N LEU A 287 19.14 2.95 -16.28
CA LEU A 287 18.85 4.37 -16.13
C LEU A 287 17.43 4.57 -15.58
N GLY A 288 17.35 5.08 -14.36
CA GLY A 288 16.11 5.42 -13.68
C GLY A 288 15.70 6.86 -13.91
N SER A 289 14.42 7.09 -14.15
CA SER A 289 13.88 8.45 -14.23
C SER A 289 12.38 8.46 -13.88
N PRO A 290 11.88 9.54 -13.28
CA PRO A 290 10.44 9.70 -13.16
C PRO A 290 9.80 9.86 -14.55
N GLU A 291 8.61 9.31 -14.75
CA GLU A 291 7.86 9.51 -15.98
C GLU A 291 7.68 11.01 -16.27
N ARG A 292 7.83 11.40 -17.54
CA ARG A 292 7.72 12.82 -17.95
C ARG A 292 6.32 13.37 -17.80
N THR A 293 5.32 12.56 -18.15
CA THR A 293 3.92 12.94 -18.08
C THR A 293 3.27 12.26 -16.89
N PRO A 294 2.66 12.99 -15.96
CA PRO A 294 1.94 12.38 -14.86
C PRO A 294 0.82 11.45 -15.35
N ASN A 295 0.70 10.30 -14.73
CA ASN A 295 -0.36 9.32 -14.99
C ASN A 295 -1.56 9.62 -14.09
N LYS A 296 -2.76 9.74 -14.66
CA LYS A 296 -4.00 9.77 -13.90
C LYS A 296 -4.34 8.37 -13.42
N TYR A 297 -4.96 8.26 -12.26
CA TYR A 297 -5.34 6.96 -11.67
C TYR A 297 -6.57 7.11 -10.78
N ILE A 298 -7.22 5.98 -10.48
CA ILE A 298 -8.21 5.87 -9.41
C ILE A 298 -7.50 5.28 -8.21
N PRO A 299 -7.39 6.02 -7.08
CA PRO A 299 -6.75 5.51 -5.87
C PRO A 299 -7.47 4.29 -5.32
N ALA A 300 -6.72 3.30 -4.86
CA ALA A 300 -7.25 2.15 -4.13
C ALA A 300 -8.14 2.54 -2.95
N THR A 301 -7.79 3.63 -2.27
CA THR A 301 -8.58 4.18 -1.15
C THR A 301 -9.97 4.65 -1.58
N SER A 302 -10.10 5.21 -2.78
CA SER A 302 -11.39 5.66 -3.32
C SER A 302 -12.26 4.48 -3.74
N LEU A 303 -11.67 3.48 -4.40
CA LEU A 303 -12.35 2.22 -4.73
C LEU A 303 -12.82 1.51 -3.46
N LYS A 304 -11.93 1.38 -2.47
CA LYS A 304 -12.21 0.74 -1.19
C LYS A 304 -13.31 1.47 -0.42
N GLY A 305 -13.29 2.81 -0.42
CA GLY A 305 -14.31 3.63 0.22
C GLY A 305 -15.70 3.43 -0.39
N SER A 306 -15.82 3.56 -1.72
CA SER A 306 -17.08 3.32 -2.44
C SER A 306 -17.60 1.92 -2.19
N LEU A 307 -16.73 0.91 -2.29
CA LEU A 307 -17.08 -0.50 -2.06
C LEU A 307 -17.55 -0.73 -0.63
N SER A 308 -16.83 -0.20 0.37
CA SER A 308 -17.18 -0.34 1.78
C SER A 308 -18.56 0.23 2.11
N HIS A 309 -18.86 1.43 1.64
CA HIS A 309 -20.19 2.02 1.82
C HIS A 309 -21.30 1.16 1.19
N ARG A 310 -21.02 0.61 0.01
CA ARG A 310 -22.03 -0.19 -0.70
C ARG A 310 -22.21 -1.58 -0.08
N VAL A 311 -21.14 -2.19 0.41
CA VAL A 311 -21.20 -3.43 1.21
C VAL A 311 -22.00 -3.19 2.51
N ALA A 312 -21.80 -2.06 3.20
CA ALA A 312 -22.60 -1.72 4.38
C ALA A 312 -24.10 -1.62 4.06
N PHE A 313 -24.44 -0.99 2.93
CA PHE A 313 -25.83 -0.90 2.46
C PHE A 313 -26.45 -2.30 2.25
N HIS A 314 -25.76 -3.17 1.50
CA HIS A 314 -26.28 -4.51 1.22
C HIS A 314 -26.31 -5.41 2.44
N SER A 315 -25.29 -5.35 3.29
CA SER A 315 -25.29 -6.12 4.54
C SER A 315 -26.44 -5.74 5.45
N ASN A 316 -26.77 -4.44 5.58
CA ASN A 316 -27.90 -3.97 6.35
C ASN A 316 -29.24 -4.44 5.74
N ARG A 317 -29.36 -4.39 4.42
CA ARG A 317 -30.53 -4.93 3.70
C ARG A 317 -30.71 -6.43 3.96
N LEU A 318 -29.64 -7.22 3.86
CA LEU A 318 -29.65 -8.67 4.09
C LEU A 318 -29.93 -9.04 5.56
N LEU A 319 -29.52 -8.18 6.50
CA LEU A 319 -29.76 -8.34 7.93
C LEU A 319 -31.13 -7.81 8.39
N GLY A 320 -31.87 -7.14 7.52
CA GLY A 320 -33.14 -6.49 7.86
C GLY A 320 -32.97 -5.23 8.70
N ASN A 321 -31.82 -4.60 8.71
CA ASN A 321 -31.55 -3.35 9.42
C ASN A 321 -31.96 -2.15 8.55
N PHE A 322 -33.21 -1.71 8.66
CA PHE A 322 -33.72 -0.58 7.89
C PHE A 322 -33.71 0.71 8.70
N ALA A 323 -33.39 1.82 8.04
CA ALA A 323 -33.43 3.15 8.64
C ALA A 323 -34.87 3.45 9.12
N GLY A 324 -35.03 3.94 10.36
CA GLY A 324 -36.32 4.25 10.97
C GLY A 324 -36.83 3.22 11.97
N ASP A 325 -36.24 2.04 12.09
CA ASP A 325 -36.62 0.99 13.04
C ASP A 325 -35.92 1.13 14.41
N ASN A 326 -35.79 2.35 14.92
CA ASN A 326 -35.05 2.70 16.15
C ASN A 326 -33.53 2.35 16.10
N THR A 327 -32.96 2.19 14.92
CA THR A 327 -31.55 1.94 14.74
C THR A 327 -30.87 3.26 14.35
N ASP A 328 -29.87 3.68 15.12
CA ASP A 328 -29.04 4.81 14.73
C ASP A 328 -28.18 4.37 13.53
N PRO A 329 -28.17 5.12 12.41
CA PRO A 329 -27.31 4.80 11.27
C PRO A 329 -25.82 4.63 11.64
N GLU A 330 -25.33 5.34 12.64
CA GLU A 330 -23.95 5.21 13.12
C GLU A 330 -23.65 3.82 13.69
N ASP A 331 -24.64 3.18 14.34
CA ASP A 331 -24.47 1.84 14.94
C ASP A 331 -24.33 0.71 13.90
N VAL A 332 -24.75 0.95 12.66
CA VAL A 332 -24.82 -0.07 11.60
C VAL A 332 -24.00 0.27 10.37
N THR A 333 -23.19 1.33 10.42
CA THR A 333 -22.30 1.76 9.34
C THR A 333 -20.83 1.78 9.77
N GLY A 334 -19.94 1.91 8.82
CA GLY A 334 -18.50 1.98 9.08
C GLY A 334 -18.00 0.82 9.94
N GLU A 335 -17.15 1.12 10.91
CA GLU A 335 -16.54 0.13 11.80
C GLU A 335 -17.54 -0.52 12.78
N ASN A 336 -18.74 0.03 12.93
CA ASN A 336 -19.79 -0.57 13.75
C ASN A 336 -20.55 -1.69 13.03
N ASN A 337 -20.46 -1.73 11.68
CA ASN A 337 -21.05 -2.81 10.90
C ASN A 337 -20.17 -4.08 10.97
N PRO A 338 -20.69 -5.24 11.41
CA PRO A 338 -19.91 -6.44 11.59
C PRO A 338 -19.38 -7.04 10.28
N VAL A 339 -20.04 -6.82 9.15
CA VAL A 339 -19.58 -7.25 7.82
C VAL A 339 -18.38 -6.38 7.39
N ILE A 340 -18.49 -5.06 7.59
CA ILE A 340 -17.39 -4.11 7.29
C ILE A 340 -16.16 -4.44 8.13
N ARG A 341 -16.32 -4.71 9.42
CA ARG A 341 -15.19 -5.11 10.30
C ARG A 341 -14.46 -6.36 9.78
N ARG A 342 -15.17 -7.35 9.26
CA ARG A 342 -14.54 -8.58 8.73
C ARG A 342 -13.84 -8.34 7.40
N ILE A 343 -14.49 -7.63 6.49
CA ILE A 343 -13.98 -7.42 5.12
C ILE A 343 -12.90 -6.34 5.08
N PHE A 344 -13.15 -5.18 5.69
CA PHE A 344 -12.30 -3.98 5.56
C PHE A 344 -11.43 -3.71 6.78
N GLY A 345 -11.68 -4.41 7.89
CA GLY A 345 -10.95 -4.22 9.14
C GLY A 345 -11.47 -3.05 9.97
N TYR A 346 -10.86 -2.84 11.11
CA TYR A 346 -11.16 -1.73 12.02
C TYR A 346 -9.94 -1.40 12.86
N CYS A 347 -9.87 -0.15 13.35
CA CYS A 347 -8.87 0.30 14.30
C CYS A 347 -9.52 0.43 15.69
N HIS A 348 -8.79 0.07 16.74
CA HIS A 348 -9.23 0.38 18.09
C HIS A 348 -8.88 1.85 18.37
N ASP A 349 -9.90 2.65 18.72
CA ASP A 349 -9.70 4.05 19.07
C ASP A 349 -9.26 4.15 20.54
N SER A 350 -7.95 4.34 20.76
CA SER A 350 -7.37 4.50 22.10
C SER A 350 -7.73 5.83 22.78
N SER A 351 -8.52 6.70 22.12
CA SER A 351 -8.92 8.00 22.66
C SER A 351 -10.01 7.92 23.75
N ASN A 352 -10.72 6.80 23.85
CA ASN A 352 -11.83 6.62 24.82
C ASN A 352 -11.43 6.14 26.20
N GLY A 353 -10.13 6.12 26.56
CA GLY A 353 -9.67 5.93 27.94
C GLY A 353 -9.95 4.57 28.58
N ASP A 354 -10.45 3.61 27.84
CA ASP A 354 -10.57 2.24 28.29
C ASP A 354 -9.21 1.55 28.29
N GLU A 355 -8.83 1.05 29.47
CA GLU A 355 -7.52 0.48 29.72
C GLU A 355 -7.10 -0.57 28.69
N ALA A 356 -5.82 -0.58 28.34
CA ALA A 356 -5.14 -1.40 27.33
C ALA A 356 -5.18 -2.93 27.57
N ASP A 357 -6.18 -3.44 28.31
CA ASP A 357 -6.38 -4.86 28.63
C ASP A 357 -7.48 -5.55 27.77
N SER A 358 -8.05 -4.85 26.76
CA SER A 358 -8.96 -5.54 25.83
C SER A 358 -8.14 -6.29 24.78
N GLU A 359 -8.39 -7.58 24.66
CA GLU A 359 -7.82 -8.46 23.60
C GLU A 359 -8.16 -7.99 22.17
N ASP A 360 -8.93 -6.91 22.01
CA ASP A 360 -9.42 -6.35 20.74
C ASP A 360 -8.59 -5.13 20.31
N SER A 361 -7.35 -5.38 19.90
CA SER A 361 -6.39 -4.34 19.47
C SER A 361 -6.61 -3.80 18.04
N GLY A 362 -7.76 -4.07 17.43
CA GLY A 362 -8.03 -3.80 16.01
C GLY A 362 -7.68 -4.98 15.11
N ARG A 363 -8.25 -5.00 13.91
CA ARG A 363 -8.03 -6.07 12.92
C ARG A 363 -7.84 -5.48 11.53
N MET A 364 -6.83 -5.98 10.83
CA MET A 364 -6.64 -5.71 9.41
C MET A 364 -7.73 -6.41 8.59
N GLY A 365 -8.28 -5.73 7.59
CA GLY A 365 -9.27 -6.32 6.69
C GLY A 365 -8.68 -7.39 5.78
N THR A 366 -9.55 -8.16 5.13
CA THR A 366 -9.16 -9.19 4.16
C THR A 366 -9.06 -8.66 2.74
N VAL A 367 -9.77 -7.56 2.43
CA VAL A 367 -9.79 -6.94 1.09
C VAL A 367 -8.55 -6.09 0.84
N LEU A 368 -7.88 -6.37 -0.26
CA LEU A 368 -6.75 -5.62 -0.79
C LEU A 368 -7.10 -5.11 -2.19
N LEU A 369 -6.87 -3.82 -2.40
CA LEU A 369 -7.02 -3.14 -3.69
C LEU A 369 -5.72 -2.37 -3.99
N GLU A 370 -5.39 -2.24 -5.26
CA GLU A 370 -4.28 -1.43 -5.76
C GLU A 370 -4.80 -0.22 -6.53
N ASP A 371 -3.95 0.80 -6.71
CA ASP A 371 -4.29 1.96 -7.53
C ASP A 371 -4.51 1.53 -8.98
N ALA A 372 -5.61 1.97 -9.59
CA ALA A 372 -5.92 1.67 -10.98
C ALA A 372 -5.46 2.82 -11.88
N GLU A 373 -4.35 2.62 -12.60
CA GLU A 373 -3.86 3.60 -13.57
C GLU A 373 -4.78 3.67 -14.78
N LEU A 374 -5.05 4.88 -15.26
CA LEU A 374 -5.89 5.07 -16.44
C LEU A 374 -5.12 4.68 -17.72
N PRO A 375 -5.70 3.83 -18.58
CA PRO A 375 -5.07 3.43 -19.82
C PRO A 375 -4.89 4.62 -20.77
N ARG A 376 -3.96 4.47 -21.70
CA ARG A 376 -3.78 5.46 -22.77
C ARG A 376 -5.08 5.60 -23.56
N GLY A 377 -5.57 6.82 -23.71
CA GLY A 377 -6.84 7.11 -24.38
C GLY A 377 -7.97 7.51 -23.41
N LEU A 378 -7.83 7.23 -22.10
CA LEU A 378 -8.69 7.78 -21.03
C LEU A 378 -8.04 9.01 -20.36
N ARG A 379 -6.98 9.56 -20.92
CA ARG A 379 -6.23 10.69 -20.32
C ARG A 379 -6.73 12.05 -20.77
N GLY A 380 -7.73 12.11 -21.68
CA GLY A 380 -8.42 13.33 -22.05
C GLY A 380 -9.14 13.96 -20.86
N THR A 381 -9.08 15.26 -20.74
CA THR A 381 -9.73 15.99 -19.66
C THR A 381 -10.54 17.15 -20.19
N HIS A 382 -11.59 17.46 -19.45
CA HIS A 382 -12.48 18.58 -19.71
C HIS A 382 -12.53 19.49 -18.48
N GLN A 383 -12.36 20.81 -18.70
CA GLN A 383 -12.51 21.78 -17.61
C GLN A 383 -13.97 22.24 -17.53
N MET A 384 -14.53 22.13 -16.33
CA MET A 384 -15.88 22.58 -16.01
C MET A 384 -15.83 23.73 -15.02
N ILE A 385 -16.65 24.73 -15.26
CA ILE A 385 -16.81 25.90 -14.39
C ILE A 385 -18.18 25.80 -13.73
N HIS A 386 -18.22 25.87 -12.40
CA HIS A 386 -19.42 25.80 -11.62
C HIS A 386 -19.74 27.12 -10.94
N ILE A 387 -21.01 27.49 -10.95
CA ILE A 387 -21.56 28.61 -10.22
C ILE A 387 -22.76 28.16 -9.40
N SER A 388 -23.03 28.82 -8.29
CA SER A 388 -24.28 28.63 -7.55
C SER A 388 -25.12 29.86 -7.62
N ASN A 389 -26.37 29.71 -8.04
CA ASN A 389 -27.35 30.81 -8.08
C ASN A 389 -28.11 30.91 -6.76
N ASP A 390 -28.34 32.11 -6.29
CA ASP A 390 -29.25 32.38 -5.19
C ASP A 390 -30.69 32.10 -5.64
N PRO A 391 -31.44 31.22 -4.96
CA PRO A 391 -32.80 30.86 -5.40
C PRO A 391 -33.81 31.99 -5.25
N PHE A 392 -33.53 33.03 -4.46
CA PHE A 392 -34.43 34.17 -4.26
C PHE A 392 -34.17 35.28 -5.22
N THR A 393 -32.91 35.61 -5.48
CA THR A 393 -32.53 36.72 -6.37
C THR A 393 -32.29 36.32 -7.82
N GLY A 394 -32.04 35.00 -8.05
CA GLY A 394 -31.61 34.48 -9.34
C GLY A 394 -30.20 34.91 -9.76
N GLY A 395 -29.50 35.67 -8.92
CA GLY A 395 -28.12 36.09 -9.15
C GLY A 395 -27.11 35.04 -8.70
N VAL A 396 -25.88 35.14 -9.19
CA VAL A 396 -24.78 34.30 -8.73
C VAL A 396 -24.40 34.67 -7.30
N LYS A 397 -24.26 33.70 -6.43
CA LYS A 397 -23.76 33.92 -5.06
C LYS A 397 -22.28 34.32 -5.11
N ASP A 398 -21.88 35.21 -4.19
CA ASP A 398 -20.48 35.60 -4.08
C ASP A 398 -19.62 34.41 -3.60
N GLN A 399 -18.39 34.31 -4.11
CA GLN A 399 -17.36 33.32 -3.71
C GLN A 399 -17.75 31.84 -3.91
N VAL A 400 -18.62 31.54 -4.85
CA VAL A 400 -19.03 30.17 -5.18
C VAL A 400 -18.71 29.76 -6.62
N LEU A 401 -17.85 30.54 -7.29
CA LEU A 401 -17.26 30.14 -8.57
C LEU A 401 -16.09 29.19 -8.28
N PHE A 402 -16.14 28.01 -8.83
CA PHE A 402 -15.00 27.10 -8.82
C PHE A 402 -14.92 26.32 -10.14
N SER A 403 -13.73 25.88 -10.47
CA SER A 403 -13.46 25.10 -11.67
C SER A 403 -12.91 23.72 -11.31
N GLU A 404 -13.27 22.72 -12.08
CA GLU A 404 -12.75 21.37 -11.94
C GLU A 404 -12.32 20.81 -13.29
N GLU A 405 -11.25 20.04 -13.29
CA GLU A 405 -10.84 19.24 -14.43
C GLU A 405 -11.32 17.80 -14.19
N VAL A 406 -12.02 17.23 -15.16
CA VAL A 406 -12.58 15.87 -15.12
C VAL A 406 -12.04 15.05 -16.27
N VAL A 407 -11.99 13.72 -16.07
CA VAL A 407 -11.61 12.79 -17.14
C VAL A 407 -12.81 12.55 -18.04
N GLU A 408 -12.59 12.67 -19.34
CA GLU A 408 -13.61 12.38 -20.35
C GLU A 408 -13.86 10.89 -20.48
N PRO A 409 -15.13 10.44 -20.56
CA PRO A 409 -15.44 9.04 -20.81
C PRO A 409 -14.93 8.65 -22.21
N ALA A 410 -14.45 7.43 -22.33
CA ALA A 410 -14.07 6.82 -23.60
C ALA A 410 -14.35 5.32 -23.54
N ASP A 411 -14.51 4.70 -24.70
CA ASP A 411 -14.66 3.25 -24.82
C ASP A 411 -13.30 2.56 -24.56
N LYS A 412 -12.89 2.59 -23.29
CA LYS A 412 -11.66 2.05 -22.75
C LYS A 412 -11.90 1.50 -21.35
N THR A 413 -11.45 0.30 -21.14
CA THR A 413 -11.56 -0.42 -19.88
C THR A 413 -10.43 -0.05 -18.93
N ILE A 414 -10.78 0.11 -17.67
CA ILE A 414 -9.87 0.25 -16.54
C ILE A 414 -9.88 -1.08 -15.80
N ASP A 415 -8.74 -1.74 -15.73
CA ASP A 415 -8.61 -3.03 -15.04
C ASP A 415 -8.34 -2.78 -13.56
N VAL A 416 -9.11 -3.44 -12.71
CA VAL A 416 -8.98 -3.43 -11.25
C VAL A 416 -8.95 -4.87 -10.77
N THR A 417 -8.02 -5.21 -9.90
CA THR A 417 -8.04 -6.52 -9.23
C THR A 417 -8.32 -6.33 -7.75
N LEU A 418 -9.40 -6.90 -7.28
CA LEU A 418 -9.70 -7.00 -5.86
C LEU A 418 -9.20 -8.36 -5.37
N ARG A 419 -8.32 -8.36 -4.37
CA ARG A 419 -7.81 -9.57 -3.72
C ARG A 419 -8.43 -9.72 -2.34
N ILE A 420 -8.79 -10.94 -1.99
CA ILE A 420 -9.27 -11.29 -0.66
C ILE A 420 -8.28 -12.28 -0.07
N GLU A 421 -7.60 -11.84 0.99
CA GLU A 421 -6.72 -12.70 1.78
C GLU A 421 -7.56 -13.52 2.77
N SER A 422 -7.24 -14.82 2.89
CA SER A 422 -7.94 -15.77 3.76
C SER A 422 -9.46 -15.82 3.50
N PRO A 423 -9.90 -16.12 2.27
CA PRO A 423 -11.33 -16.10 1.90
C PRO A 423 -12.19 -17.02 2.79
N GLY A 424 -11.62 -18.10 3.33
CA GLY A 424 -12.31 -19.00 4.26
C GLY A 424 -12.69 -18.39 5.63
N GLU A 425 -12.22 -17.17 5.95
CA GLU A 425 -12.64 -16.42 7.13
C GLU A 425 -13.92 -15.60 6.90
N LEU A 426 -14.33 -15.42 5.64
CA LEU A 426 -15.56 -14.71 5.29
C LEU A 426 -16.78 -15.63 5.46
N ARG A 427 -17.89 -15.04 5.86
CA ARG A 427 -19.20 -15.70 5.96
C ARG A 427 -19.98 -15.50 4.66
N GLU A 428 -20.96 -16.32 4.42
CA GLU A 428 -21.86 -16.20 3.25
C GLU A 428 -22.43 -14.79 3.09
N ILE A 429 -22.89 -14.17 4.17
CA ILE A 429 -23.40 -12.79 4.13
C ILE A 429 -22.36 -11.77 3.73
N ASP A 430 -21.09 -11.99 4.09
CA ASP A 430 -19.97 -11.12 3.72
C ASP A 430 -19.73 -11.21 2.20
N CYS A 431 -19.69 -12.44 1.67
CA CYS A 431 -19.54 -12.73 0.25
C CYS A 431 -20.73 -12.18 -0.56
N HIS A 432 -21.96 -12.41 -0.10
CA HIS A 432 -23.15 -11.93 -0.79
C HIS A 432 -23.23 -10.39 -0.81
N ALA A 433 -22.97 -9.72 0.31
CA ALA A 433 -22.96 -8.26 0.36
C ALA A 433 -21.86 -7.66 -0.53
N LEU A 434 -20.68 -8.30 -0.61
CA LEU A 434 -19.58 -7.89 -1.47
C LEU A 434 -19.93 -8.08 -2.95
N TYR A 435 -20.52 -9.23 -3.32
CA TYR A 435 -20.99 -9.52 -4.68
C TYR A 435 -21.97 -8.44 -5.17
N LEU A 436 -23.03 -8.17 -4.38
CA LEU A 436 -24.03 -7.16 -4.71
C LEU A 436 -23.44 -5.75 -4.82
N ALA A 437 -22.45 -5.43 -4.00
CA ALA A 437 -21.76 -4.14 -4.07
C ALA A 437 -20.94 -4.01 -5.36
N LEU A 438 -20.31 -5.10 -5.84
CA LEU A 438 -19.60 -5.12 -7.12
C LEU A 438 -20.58 -5.01 -8.30
N GLU A 439 -21.72 -5.71 -8.25
CA GLU A 439 -22.79 -5.54 -9.25
C GLU A 439 -23.27 -4.09 -9.36
N ASP A 440 -23.40 -3.41 -8.23
CA ASP A 440 -23.84 -2.00 -8.24
C ASP A 440 -22.78 -1.07 -8.83
N ILE A 441 -21.49 -1.34 -8.63
CA ILE A 441 -20.40 -0.59 -9.26
C ILE A 441 -20.39 -0.83 -10.77
N THR A 442 -20.43 -2.10 -11.20
CA THR A 442 -20.33 -2.47 -12.61
C THR A 442 -21.61 -2.18 -13.43
N SER A 443 -22.74 -2.00 -12.75
CA SER A 443 -24.00 -1.56 -13.37
C SER A 443 -24.26 -0.06 -13.30
N GLY A 444 -23.31 0.74 -12.78
CA GLY A 444 -23.45 2.19 -12.65
C GLY A 444 -24.41 2.66 -11.55
N ARG A 445 -24.92 1.76 -10.70
CA ARG A 445 -25.75 2.13 -9.54
C ARG A 445 -24.95 2.76 -8.40
N GLN A 446 -23.68 2.38 -8.27
CA GLN A 446 -22.72 2.99 -7.36
C GLN A 446 -21.67 3.73 -8.14
N THR A 447 -21.48 5.01 -7.85
CA THR A 447 -20.51 5.88 -8.49
C THR A 447 -19.14 5.81 -7.79
N ILE A 448 -18.06 6.10 -8.53
CA ILE A 448 -16.69 6.18 -8.04
C ILE A 448 -16.17 7.61 -8.24
N GLY A 449 -15.55 8.18 -7.20
CA GLY A 449 -14.94 9.50 -7.24
C GLY A 449 -15.85 10.63 -6.78
N GLY A 450 -15.46 11.85 -7.12
CA GLY A 450 -16.19 13.06 -6.75
C GLY A 450 -17.26 13.45 -7.80
N GLY A 451 -18.08 14.43 -7.44
CA GLY A 451 -19.10 14.96 -8.35
C GLY A 451 -20.32 14.07 -8.55
N GLN A 452 -20.57 13.11 -7.67
CA GLN A 452 -21.71 12.18 -7.75
C GLN A 452 -23.06 12.89 -7.90
N ALA A 453 -23.32 13.93 -7.08
CA ALA A 453 -24.52 14.74 -7.18
C ALA A 453 -24.64 15.54 -8.49
N ARG A 454 -23.57 15.60 -9.30
CA ARG A 454 -23.54 16.22 -10.63
C ARG A 454 -23.59 15.21 -11.77
N GLY A 455 -23.80 13.90 -11.45
CA GLY A 455 -23.89 12.83 -12.43
C GLY A 455 -22.53 12.31 -12.92
N HIS A 456 -21.48 12.51 -12.16
CA HIS A 456 -20.16 12.01 -12.47
C HIS A 456 -19.91 10.62 -11.85
N GLY A 457 -18.96 9.88 -12.42
CA GLY A 457 -18.43 8.66 -11.83
C GLY A 457 -19.26 7.39 -12.05
N HIS A 458 -20.14 7.37 -13.06
CA HIS A 458 -20.85 6.18 -13.46
C HIS A 458 -19.96 5.31 -14.38
N PHE A 459 -19.91 4.04 -14.08
CA PHE A 459 -19.17 3.02 -14.83
C PHE A 459 -20.10 1.89 -15.21
N SER A 460 -19.88 1.30 -16.38
CA SER A 460 -20.38 -0.03 -16.73
C SER A 460 -19.19 -1.01 -16.72
N GLY A 461 -19.47 -2.29 -16.58
CA GLY A 461 -18.41 -3.26 -16.58
C GLY A 461 -18.86 -4.65 -16.18
N ASP A 462 -17.88 -5.48 -15.88
CA ASP A 462 -18.07 -6.85 -15.46
C ASP A 462 -17.03 -7.25 -14.43
N PHE A 463 -17.21 -8.41 -13.76
CA PHE A 463 -16.24 -8.96 -12.84
C PHE A 463 -16.35 -10.50 -12.79
N ASP A 464 -15.20 -11.15 -12.57
CA ASP A 464 -15.11 -12.59 -12.42
C ASP A 464 -15.21 -12.99 -10.94
N TRP A 465 -16.34 -13.61 -10.55
CA TRP A 465 -16.55 -14.03 -9.18
C TRP A 465 -16.02 -15.45 -8.95
N PRO A 466 -15.09 -15.69 -8.01
CA PRO A 466 -14.54 -17.01 -7.72
C PRO A 466 -15.48 -17.81 -6.80
N ALA A 467 -16.56 -18.32 -7.35
CA ALA A 467 -17.65 -18.98 -6.61
C ALA A 467 -17.20 -20.20 -5.78
N GLU A 468 -16.10 -20.86 -6.15
CA GLU A 468 -15.56 -21.99 -5.38
C GLU A 468 -14.92 -21.54 -4.05
N GLN A 469 -14.36 -20.32 -4.01
CA GLN A 469 -13.68 -19.75 -2.83
C GLN A 469 -14.58 -18.82 -2.00
N LEU A 470 -15.56 -18.17 -2.67
CA LEU A 470 -16.45 -17.16 -2.10
C LEU A 470 -17.92 -17.55 -2.31
N ALA A 471 -18.25 -18.78 -1.88
CA ALA A 471 -19.61 -19.32 -2.03
C ALA A 471 -20.59 -18.56 -1.12
N PHE A 472 -21.80 -18.34 -1.64
CA PHE A 472 -22.99 -17.94 -0.89
C PHE A 472 -24.22 -18.47 -1.60
N ASP A 473 -25.26 -18.82 -0.83
CA ASP A 473 -26.55 -19.13 -1.40
C ASP A 473 -27.28 -17.82 -1.74
N GLU A 474 -27.92 -17.76 -2.90
CA GLU A 474 -28.85 -16.67 -3.19
C GLU A 474 -29.96 -16.71 -2.12
N LEU A 475 -29.88 -15.79 -1.17
CA LEU A 475 -30.98 -15.62 -0.22
C LEU A 475 -32.20 -15.23 -1.04
N GLU A 476 -33.23 -16.10 -1.05
CA GLU A 476 -34.52 -15.78 -1.65
C GLU A 476 -34.94 -14.38 -1.19
N GLU A 477 -35.27 -13.51 -2.15
CA GLU A 477 -35.70 -12.15 -1.86
C GLU A 477 -36.80 -12.16 -0.79
N LEU A 478 -36.48 -11.60 0.39
CA LEU A 478 -37.43 -11.43 1.49
C LEU A 478 -38.38 -10.28 1.20
#